data_933991a26d0e71fff4c5d5a2b2631bc6
#
_entry.id   933991a26d0e71fff4c5d5a2b2631bc6
#
_cell.length_a   1.000
_cell.length_b   1.000
_cell.length_c   1.000
_cell.angle_alpha   90.00
_cell.angle_beta   90.00
_cell.angle_gamma   90.00
#
_symmetry.space_group_name_H-M   'P 1'
#
loop_
_entity.id
_entity.type
_entity.pdbx_description
1 polymer ?
#
loop_
_entity_poly.entity_id
_entity_poly.type
_entity_poly.pdbx_seq_one_letter_code
_entity_poly.pdbx_strand_id
1 'polypeptide(L)'
;MSKPESPAVTTAKHIAALFTGRAISDGTNVWRAAPQVSDAFITKLQAKWKEVRETVLPKEFRSKNKKREALGDISFVVDGVEIFPKIYTRNDYKHKLLHGLFFSEARRNFSTMCFLMENNIPTTEPLALLSGDRLHPGTETVLFTKKLKETDIYFYTFRDELHNFSQEKRNAFFILFGQKMAELHNLGIYTEDTDKNISIRPIGDTYDFHFYDFDNFYPWRCMNMKRTIHAVLHSLFCRHYDASLEESEIFLESYLTVRQRPDLKEELLKEIKQRIASGGSKK
;
A
#
# COMPACT_ATOMS: atom_id res chain seq x y z
N MET A 1 -4.09 -37.34 -4.63
CA MET A 1 -4.36 -36.16 -3.79
C MET A 1 -3.39 -35.07 -4.21
N SER A 2 -3.88 -33.94 -4.74
CA SER A 2 -3.06 -32.78 -5.08
C SER A 2 -2.46 -32.19 -3.80
N LYS A 3 -1.17 -31.84 -3.81
CA LYS A 3 -0.56 -31.11 -2.69
C LYS A 3 -1.35 -29.81 -2.44
N PRO A 4 -1.63 -29.45 -1.17
CA PRO A 4 -2.29 -28.19 -0.87
C PRO A 4 -1.44 -27.04 -1.45
N GLU A 5 -2.12 -26.08 -2.10
CA GLU A 5 -1.46 -24.87 -2.63
C GLU A 5 -0.81 -24.09 -1.48
N SER A 6 0.35 -23.48 -1.76
CA SER A 6 0.97 -22.61 -0.74
C SER A 6 0.08 -21.38 -0.48
N PRO A 7 0.04 -20.85 0.76
CA PRO A 7 -0.76 -19.67 1.08
C PRO A 7 -0.52 -18.48 0.14
N ALA A 8 0.72 -18.28 -0.33
CA ALA A 8 1.07 -17.23 -1.27
C ALA A 8 0.43 -17.40 -2.64
N VAL A 9 0.28 -18.64 -3.14
CA VAL A 9 -0.40 -18.94 -4.41
C VAL A 9 -1.90 -18.67 -4.29
N THR A 10 -2.50 -19.05 -3.16
CA THR A 10 -3.91 -18.79 -2.86
C THR A 10 -4.17 -17.27 -2.81
N THR A 11 -3.32 -16.50 -2.12
CA THR A 11 -3.40 -15.04 -2.06
C THR A 11 -3.29 -14.41 -3.45
N ALA A 12 -2.32 -14.85 -4.25
CA ALA A 12 -2.14 -14.31 -5.61
C ALA A 12 -3.37 -14.56 -6.49
N LYS A 13 -3.97 -15.75 -6.41
CA LYS A 13 -5.21 -16.08 -7.15
C LYS A 13 -6.39 -15.24 -6.67
N HIS A 14 -6.53 -15.04 -5.37
CA HIS A 14 -7.60 -14.23 -4.79
C HIS A 14 -7.47 -12.76 -5.21
N ILE A 15 -6.27 -12.17 -5.05
CA ILE A 15 -6.02 -10.80 -5.51
C ILE A 15 -6.30 -10.66 -7.01
N ALA A 16 -5.89 -11.66 -7.82
CA ALA A 16 -6.19 -11.67 -9.25
C ALA A 16 -7.71 -11.72 -9.53
N ALA A 17 -8.48 -12.46 -8.74
CA ALA A 17 -9.94 -12.52 -8.87
C ALA A 17 -10.61 -11.17 -8.61
N LEU A 18 -10.10 -10.37 -7.67
CA LEU A 18 -10.60 -9.02 -7.39
C LEU A 18 -10.42 -8.05 -8.58
N PHE A 19 -9.49 -8.34 -9.51
CA PHE A 19 -9.38 -7.59 -10.76
C PHE A 19 -10.54 -7.77 -11.71
N THR A 20 -11.19 -8.92 -11.65
CA THR A 20 -12.37 -9.22 -12.47
C THR A 20 -13.65 -8.74 -11.81
N GLY A 21 -13.54 -8.06 -10.66
CA GLY A 21 -14.65 -7.50 -9.91
C GLY A 21 -15.60 -6.66 -10.76
N ARG A 22 -16.73 -6.31 -10.19
CA ARG A 22 -17.84 -5.61 -10.87
C ARG A 22 -17.35 -4.43 -11.69
N ALA A 23 -17.41 -4.56 -13.03
CA ALA A 23 -17.06 -3.52 -13.97
C ALA A 23 -18.32 -2.76 -14.40
N ILE A 24 -18.26 -1.43 -14.40
CA ILE A 24 -19.31 -0.52 -14.84
C ILE A 24 -18.71 0.28 -15.99
N SER A 25 -19.31 0.22 -17.18
CA SER A 25 -18.87 1.00 -18.33
C SER A 25 -19.69 2.28 -18.45
N ASP A 26 -19.04 3.39 -18.71
CA ASP A 26 -19.68 4.67 -19.07
C ASP A 26 -19.68 4.92 -20.59
N GLY A 27 -19.41 3.88 -21.38
CA GLY A 27 -19.33 3.92 -22.85
C GLY A 27 -17.94 4.20 -23.38
N THR A 28 -17.07 4.86 -22.62
CA THR A 28 -15.70 5.21 -23.02
C THR A 28 -14.64 4.66 -22.07
N ASN A 29 -15.02 4.44 -20.82
CA ASN A 29 -14.11 4.00 -19.77
C ASN A 29 -14.69 2.81 -19.01
N VAL A 30 -13.82 2.04 -18.40
CA VAL A 30 -14.20 0.94 -17.53
C VAL A 30 -13.92 1.35 -16.07
N TRP A 31 -14.98 1.43 -15.30
CA TRP A 31 -14.91 1.63 -13.87
C TRP A 31 -15.01 0.29 -13.15
N ARG A 32 -14.23 0.11 -12.10
CA ARG A 32 -14.31 -1.04 -11.22
C ARG A 32 -14.60 -0.55 -9.82
N ALA A 33 -15.74 -0.93 -9.28
CA ALA A 33 -16.11 -0.60 -7.92
C ALA A 33 -15.46 -1.57 -6.94
N ALA A 34 -15.02 -1.08 -5.79
CA ALA A 34 -14.66 -1.94 -4.67
C ALA A 34 -15.92 -2.69 -4.17
N PRO A 35 -15.77 -3.91 -3.60
CA PRO A 35 -16.91 -4.76 -3.25
C PRO A 35 -17.97 -4.10 -2.35
N GLN A 36 -17.53 -3.26 -1.42
CA GLN A 36 -18.39 -2.55 -0.46
C GLN A 36 -19.09 -1.31 -1.04
N VAL A 37 -18.75 -0.88 -2.25
CA VAL A 37 -19.24 0.37 -2.84
C VAL A 37 -20.47 0.12 -3.71
N SER A 38 -21.54 0.89 -3.50
CA SER A 38 -22.79 0.77 -4.26
C SER A 38 -22.71 1.38 -5.66
N ASP A 39 -23.54 0.90 -6.59
CA ASP A 39 -23.64 1.45 -7.94
C ASP A 39 -24.10 2.91 -7.93
N ALA A 40 -25.00 3.27 -7.01
CA ALA A 40 -25.46 4.63 -6.86
C ALA A 40 -24.31 5.60 -6.49
N PHE A 41 -23.41 5.17 -5.60
CA PHE A 41 -22.23 5.95 -5.26
C PHE A 41 -21.29 6.09 -6.45
N ILE A 42 -21.04 5.00 -7.23
CA ILE A 42 -20.18 5.04 -8.41
C ILE A 42 -20.75 6.00 -9.45
N THR A 43 -22.05 6.01 -9.69
CA THR A 43 -22.68 6.94 -10.62
C THR A 43 -22.42 8.41 -10.23
N LYS A 44 -22.55 8.73 -8.94
CA LYS A 44 -22.26 10.07 -8.42
C LYS A 44 -20.76 10.40 -8.52
N LEU A 45 -19.90 9.42 -8.23
CA LEU A 45 -18.46 9.57 -8.37
C LEU A 45 -18.04 9.87 -9.82
N GLN A 46 -18.63 9.16 -10.79
CA GLN A 46 -18.41 9.39 -12.21
C GLN A 46 -18.79 10.82 -12.63
N ALA A 47 -19.98 11.28 -12.23
CA ALA A 47 -20.43 12.64 -12.51
C ALA A 47 -19.50 13.70 -11.89
N LYS A 48 -19.15 13.52 -10.59
CA LYS A 48 -18.27 14.45 -9.89
C LYS A 48 -16.85 14.44 -10.44
N TRP A 49 -16.31 13.27 -10.80
CA TRP A 49 -14.98 13.18 -11.42
C TRP A 49 -14.92 13.90 -12.78
N LYS A 50 -15.97 13.81 -13.58
CA LYS A 50 -16.05 14.54 -14.84
C LYS A 50 -15.95 16.05 -14.60
N GLU A 51 -16.70 16.59 -13.65
CA GLU A 51 -16.65 18.01 -13.25
C GLU A 51 -15.24 18.41 -12.76
N VAL A 52 -14.66 17.65 -11.82
CA VAL A 52 -13.32 17.91 -11.29
C VAL A 52 -12.26 17.88 -12.39
N ARG A 53 -12.35 16.91 -13.30
CA ARG A 53 -11.42 16.77 -14.43
C ARG A 53 -11.47 17.97 -15.38
N GLU A 54 -12.65 18.51 -15.61
CA GLU A 54 -12.85 19.65 -16.52
C GLU A 54 -12.41 20.97 -15.87
N THR A 55 -12.61 21.13 -14.58
CA THR A 55 -12.42 22.40 -13.86
C THR A 55 -11.05 22.53 -13.19
N VAL A 56 -10.54 21.46 -12.59
CA VAL A 56 -9.38 21.49 -11.70
C VAL A 56 -8.10 21.03 -12.40
N LEU A 57 -8.19 20.06 -13.33
CA LEU A 57 -7.00 19.60 -14.03
C LEU A 57 -6.61 20.59 -15.12
N PRO A 58 -5.48 21.31 -14.99
CA PRO A 58 -5.02 22.24 -16.01
C PRO A 58 -4.85 21.52 -17.37
N LYS A 59 -5.22 22.19 -18.47
CA LYS A 59 -5.01 21.63 -19.82
C LYS A 59 -3.56 21.25 -20.07
N GLU A 60 -2.62 21.95 -19.45
CA GLU A 60 -1.18 21.69 -19.52
C GLU A 60 -0.76 20.38 -18.84
N PHE A 61 -1.52 19.90 -17.86
CA PHE A 61 -1.29 18.62 -17.20
C PHE A 61 -1.59 17.44 -18.16
N ARG A 62 -2.53 17.64 -19.09
CA ARG A 62 -2.89 16.65 -20.11
C ARG A 62 -1.80 16.43 -21.16
N SER A 63 -0.89 17.40 -21.32
CA SER A 63 0.08 17.42 -22.44
C SER A 63 1.53 17.16 -22.08
N LYS A 64 1.92 17.28 -20.83
CA LYS A 64 3.33 17.16 -20.42
C LYS A 64 3.51 16.10 -19.34
N ASN A 65 4.36 15.13 -19.66
CA ASN A 65 4.89 14.08 -18.80
C ASN A 65 5.63 14.60 -17.55
N LYS A 66 5.03 15.42 -16.74
CA LYS A 66 5.65 15.79 -15.47
C LYS A 66 5.25 14.79 -14.40
N LYS A 67 6.28 14.25 -13.76
CA LYS A 67 6.26 13.37 -12.61
C LYS A 67 5.15 13.72 -11.61
N ARG A 68 4.68 12.71 -10.89
CA ARG A 68 3.67 12.64 -9.82
C ARG A 68 3.54 13.86 -8.88
N GLU A 69 4.51 14.79 -8.87
CA GLU A 69 4.66 15.89 -7.92
C GLU A 69 3.72 17.09 -8.16
N ALA A 70 2.99 17.13 -9.26
CA ALA A 70 2.29 18.35 -9.68
C ALA A 70 0.79 18.38 -9.36
N LEU A 71 0.22 17.30 -8.89
CA LEU A 71 -1.16 17.28 -8.41
C LEU A 71 -1.12 17.45 -6.89
N GLY A 72 -1.03 18.67 -6.44
CA GLY A 72 -1.35 19.00 -5.05
C GLY A 72 -2.66 18.32 -4.61
N ASP A 73 -2.97 18.31 -3.34
CA ASP A 73 -4.14 17.69 -2.70
C ASP A 73 -5.48 17.96 -3.44
N ILE A 74 -5.65 17.35 -4.61
CA ILE A 74 -6.94 17.35 -5.27
C ILE A 74 -7.79 16.33 -4.54
N SER A 75 -8.52 16.78 -3.54
CA SER A 75 -9.59 16.00 -2.95
C SER A 75 -10.93 16.63 -3.28
N PHE A 76 -11.98 15.82 -3.28
CA PHE A 76 -13.35 16.26 -3.49
C PHE A 76 -14.31 15.37 -2.71
N VAL A 77 -15.55 15.85 -2.53
CA VAL A 77 -16.55 15.17 -1.71
C VAL A 77 -17.67 14.59 -2.58
N VAL A 78 -18.04 13.34 -2.30
CA VAL A 78 -19.24 12.65 -2.84
C VAL A 78 -20.00 12.03 -1.68
N ASP A 79 -21.27 12.39 -1.51
CA ASP A 79 -22.13 11.90 -0.41
C ASP A 79 -21.49 12.02 0.98
N GLY A 80 -20.78 13.10 1.25
CA GLY A 80 -20.09 13.33 2.54
C GLY A 80 -18.77 12.55 2.69
N VAL A 81 -18.37 11.76 1.70
CA VAL A 81 -17.08 11.04 1.69
C VAL A 81 -16.04 11.91 0.98
N GLU A 82 -14.97 12.26 1.67
CA GLU A 82 -13.82 12.93 1.06
C GLU A 82 -12.97 11.90 0.30
N ILE A 83 -12.73 12.17 -0.98
CA ILE A 83 -12.10 11.25 -1.94
C ILE A 83 -10.75 11.82 -2.40
N PHE A 84 -9.75 10.98 -2.39
CA PHE A 84 -8.44 11.26 -2.96
C PHE A 84 -8.24 10.47 -4.26
N PRO A 85 -8.07 11.15 -5.42
CA PRO A 85 -7.77 10.52 -6.70
C PRO A 85 -6.25 10.39 -6.88
N LYS A 86 -5.73 9.17 -6.98
CA LYS A 86 -4.33 8.92 -7.39
C LYS A 86 -4.30 8.66 -8.90
N ILE A 87 -3.74 9.61 -9.66
CA ILE A 87 -3.67 9.53 -11.12
C ILE A 87 -2.36 8.88 -11.53
N TYR A 88 -2.46 7.84 -12.35
CA TYR A 88 -1.34 7.14 -12.94
C TYR A 88 -1.18 7.58 -14.39
N THR A 89 -0.25 8.50 -14.62
CA THR A 89 0.09 8.96 -15.97
C THR A 89 1.29 8.19 -16.48
N ARG A 90 1.15 7.43 -17.55
CA ARG A 90 2.27 6.76 -18.21
C ARG A 90 2.25 6.97 -19.71
N ASN A 91 3.33 7.57 -20.18
CA ASN A 91 3.56 7.80 -21.61
C ASN A 91 4.64 6.91 -22.21
N ASP A 92 5.16 5.94 -21.47
CA ASP A 92 6.22 5.07 -21.96
C ASP A 92 5.64 3.86 -22.72
N TYR A 93 6.00 3.75 -24.00
CA TYR A 93 5.50 2.70 -24.90
C TYR A 93 5.87 1.28 -24.47
N LYS A 94 7.04 1.09 -23.83
CA LYS A 94 7.48 -0.20 -23.29
C LYS A 94 6.61 -0.62 -22.12
N HIS A 95 6.21 0.32 -21.28
CA HIS A 95 5.28 0.08 -20.18
C HIS A 95 3.86 -0.23 -20.69
N LYS A 96 3.40 0.42 -21.77
CA LYS A 96 2.06 0.14 -22.36
C LYS A 96 1.96 -1.30 -22.85
N LEU A 97 2.98 -1.83 -23.49
CA LEU A 97 2.99 -3.21 -23.99
C LEU A 97 3.03 -4.23 -22.85
N LEU A 98 3.90 -4.03 -21.86
CA LEU A 98 4.01 -4.89 -20.68
C LEU A 98 2.76 -4.81 -19.79
N HIS A 99 2.12 -3.64 -19.67
CA HIS A 99 0.91 -3.46 -18.87
C HIS A 99 -0.37 -3.99 -19.54
N GLY A 100 -0.38 -4.17 -20.84
CA GLY A 100 -1.44 -4.91 -21.52
C GLY A 100 -1.43 -6.40 -21.19
N LEU A 101 -0.25 -6.94 -20.91
CA LEU A 101 -0.02 -8.35 -20.54
C LEU A 101 0.02 -8.56 -19.01
N PHE A 102 0.46 -7.56 -18.26
CA PHE A 102 0.58 -7.63 -16.79
C PHE A 102 -0.28 -6.54 -16.12
N PHE A 103 -0.75 -6.84 -14.93
CA PHE A 103 -1.59 -5.93 -14.14
C PHE A 103 -0.91 -4.57 -13.91
N SER A 104 -1.59 -3.47 -14.29
CA SER A 104 -1.10 -2.11 -14.06
C SER A 104 -0.87 -1.84 -12.55
N GLU A 105 0.03 -0.89 -12.23
CA GLU A 105 0.26 -0.48 -10.83
C GLU A 105 -1.03 -0.12 -10.12
N ALA A 106 -1.88 0.70 -10.76
CA ALA A 106 -3.15 1.10 -10.20
C ALA A 106 -4.07 -0.11 -9.90
N ARG A 107 -4.09 -1.12 -10.79
CA ARG A 107 -4.87 -2.34 -10.56
C ARG A 107 -4.30 -3.15 -9.40
N ARG A 108 -2.98 -3.33 -9.35
CA ARG A 108 -2.35 -4.06 -8.24
C ARG A 108 -2.67 -3.38 -6.92
N ASN A 109 -2.51 -2.05 -6.86
CA ASN A 109 -2.79 -1.27 -5.67
C ASN A 109 -4.27 -1.42 -5.24
N PHE A 110 -5.20 -1.16 -6.16
CA PHE A 110 -6.63 -1.30 -5.91
C PHE A 110 -7.01 -2.70 -5.37
N SER A 111 -6.58 -3.76 -6.07
CA SER A 111 -6.95 -5.12 -5.69
C SER A 111 -6.30 -5.58 -4.40
N THR A 112 -5.06 -5.14 -4.15
CA THR A 112 -4.38 -5.45 -2.89
C THR A 112 -5.10 -4.78 -1.72
N MET A 113 -5.50 -3.52 -1.86
CA MET A 113 -6.27 -2.84 -0.81
C MET A 113 -7.64 -3.49 -0.58
N CYS A 114 -8.37 -3.87 -1.63
CA CYS A 114 -9.61 -4.64 -1.47
C CYS A 114 -9.37 -5.95 -0.72
N PHE A 115 -8.32 -6.69 -1.07
CA PHE A 115 -7.96 -7.93 -0.41
C PHE A 115 -7.58 -7.73 1.07
N LEU A 116 -6.85 -6.66 1.39
CA LEU A 116 -6.51 -6.32 2.78
C LEU A 116 -7.78 -6.03 3.60
N MET A 117 -8.73 -5.28 3.05
CA MET A 117 -10.01 -5.00 3.71
C MET A 117 -10.80 -6.29 3.98
N GLU A 118 -10.88 -7.21 3.04
CA GLU A 118 -11.53 -8.52 3.21
C GLU A 118 -10.87 -9.36 4.32
N ASN A 119 -9.58 -9.14 4.56
CA ASN A 119 -8.82 -9.82 5.62
C ASN A 119 -8.68 -9.00 6.91
N ASN A 120 -9.45 -7.92 7.06
CA ASN A 120 -9.44 -7.02 8.23
C ASN A 120 -8.07 -6.40 8.52
N ILE A 121 -7.23 -6.23 7.50
CA ILE A 121 -5.99 -5.47 7.63
C ILE A 121 -6.29 -4.01 7.29
N PRO A 122 -6.03 -3.06 8.21
CA PRO A 122 -6.29 -1.65 7.97
C PRO A 122 -5.53 -1.14 6.75
N THR A 123 -6.25 -0.54 5.82
CA THR A 123 -5.71 0.08 4.61
C THR A 123 -6.49 1.32 4.26
N THR A 124 -5.95 2.17 3.40
CA THR A 124 -6.75 3.23 2.79
C THR A 124 -7.91 2.61 2.01
N GLU A 125 -9.13 3.01 2.33
CA GLU A 125 -10.34 2.42 1.76
C GLU A 125 -10.41 2.67 0.25
N PRO A 126 -10.27 1.63 -0.60
CA PRO A 126 -10.45 1.76 -2.05
C PRO A 126 -11.93 1.93 -2.36
N LEU A 127 -12.25 2.87 -3.24
CA LEU A 127 -13.63 3.14 -3.67
C LEU A 127 -13.88 2.66 -5.10
N ALA A 128 -13.00 3.08 -6.01
CA ALA A 128 -13.11 2.73 -7.41
C ALA A 128 -11.77 2.82 -8.14
N LEU A 129 -11.67 2.10 -9.25
CA LEU A 129 -10.61 2.20 -10.23
C LEU A 129 -11.21 2.58 -11.59
N LEU A 130 -10.84 3.73 -12.12
CA LEU A 130 -11.08 4.12 -13.49
C LEU A 130 -9.92 3.59 -14.34
N SER A 131 -10.18 2.73 -15.30
CA SER A 131 -9.20 2.28 -16.27
C SER A 131 -9.68 2.60 -17.66
N GLY A 132 -8.79 3.15 -18.49
CA GLY A 132 -9.07 3.31 -19.90
C GLY A 132 -9.33 1.98 -20.58
N ASP A 133 -10.10 2.02 -21.66
CA ASP A 133 -10.32 0.86 -22.52
C ASP A 133 -8.97 0.33 -23.05
N ARG A 134 -8.85 -1.00 -23.16
CA ARG A 134 -7.67 -1.65 -23.76
C ARG A 134 -7.42 -1.19 -25.19
N LEU A 135 -8.47 -0.76 -25.87
CA LEU A 135 -8.42 -0.29 -27.26
C LEU A 135 -7.98 1.18 -27.39
N HIS A 136 -7.97 1.94 -26.30
CA HIS A 136 -7.57 3.34 -26.28
C HIS A 136 -6.40 3.58 -25.32
N PRO A 137 -5.17 3.25 -25.71
CA PRO A 137 -3.98 3.31 -24.86
C PRO A 137 -3.49 4.75 -24.63
N GLY A 138 -4.33 5.64 -24.22
CA GLY A 138 -4.03 7.04 -23.91
C GLY A 138 -4.87 7.58 -22.75
N THR A 139 -5.77 6.76 -22.22
CA THR A 139 -6.64 7.15 -21.12
C THR A 139 -5.92 6.99 -19.78
N GLU A 140 -6.05 7.99 -18.94
CA GLU A 140 -5.53 8.00 -17.59
C GLU A 140 -6.14 6.84 -16.78
N THR A 141 -5.33 6.21 -15.94
CA THR A 141 -5.83 5.29 -14.93
C THR A 141 -5.89 6.05 -13.60
N VAL A 142 -7.03 6.04 -12.95
CA VAL A 142 -7.24 6.76 -11.68
C VAL A 142 -7.74 5.79 -10.62
N LEU A 143 -7.04 5.77 -9.50
CA LEU A 143 -7.46 5.06 -8.31
C LEU A 143 -8.11 6.06 -7.36
N PHE A 144 -9.36 5.82 -7.00
CA PHE A 144 -10.11 6.62 -6.03
C PHE A 144 -10.10 5.90 -4.69
N THR A 145 -9.61 6.59 -3.67
CA THR A 145 -9.62 6.11 -2.29
C THR A 145 -10.32 7.14 -1.40
N LYS A 146 -10.79 6.70 -0.27
CA LYS A 146 -11.14 7.62 0.80
C LYS A 146 -9.89 8.35 1.24
N LYS A 147 -9.98 9.66 1.42
CA LYS A 147 -8.85 10.46 1.90
C LYS A 147 -8.45 10.02 3.30
N LEU A 148 -7.16 9.93 3.56
CA LEU A 148 -6.64 9.72 4.90
C LEU A 148 -7.08 10.88 5.81
N LYS A 149 -7.37 10.58 7.06
CA LYS A 149 -7.73 11.61 8.03
C LYS A 149 -6.50 12.44 8.39
N GLU A 150 -6.71 13.68 8.78
CA GLU A 150 -5.62 14.55 9.27
C GLU A 150 -4.87 13.98 10.47
N THR A 151 -5.51 13.09 11.23
CA THR A 151 -4.92 12.36 12.36
C THR A 151 -4.01 11.21 11.93
N ASP A 152 -3.98 10.86 10.63
CA ASP A 152 -3.13 9.80 10.09
C ASP A 152 -1.76 10.38 9.76
N ILE A 153 -0.77 10.06 10.57
CA ILE A 153 0.60 10.57 10.43
C ILE A 153 1.39 9.59 9.55
N TYR A 154 2.05 10.08 8.52
CA TYR A 154 2.96 9.25 7.73
C TYR A 154 4.06 8.66 8.61
N PHE A 155 4.40 7.39 8.39
CA PHE A 155 5.35 6.68 9.24
C PHE A 155 6.72 7.37 9.29
N TYR A 156 7.20 7.93 8.19
CA TYR A 156 8.45 8.68 8.19
C TYR A 156 8.42 9.91 9.11
N THR A 157 7.29 10.63 9.19
CA THR A 157 7.12 11.77 10.11
C THR A 157 6.99 11.28 11.56
N PHE A 158 6.20 10.23 11.79
CA PHE A 158 6.02 9.64 13.10
C PHE A 158 7.33 9.15 13.72
N ARG A 159 8.25 8.65 12.90
CA ARG A 159 9.56 8.19 13.36
C ARG A 159 10.42 9.28 13.98
N ASP A 160 10.31 10.51 13.51
CA ASP A 160 10.99 11.64 14.13
C ASP A 160 10.50 11.86 15.57
N GLU A 161 9.24 11.55 15.85
CA GLU A 161 8.66 11.65 17.19
C GLU A 161 9.13 10.52 18.13
N LEU A 162 9.51 9.35 17.62
CA LEU A 162 9.98 8.23 18.43
C LEU A 162 11.18 8.59 19.30
N HIS A 163 12.04 9.50 18.86
CA HIS A 163 13.18 9.98 19.65
C HIS A 163 12.76 10.66 20.96
N ASN A 164 11.55 11.20 21.00
CA ASN A 164 11.01 11.90 22.17
C ASN A 164 10.23 10.98 23.12
N PHE A 165 10.03 9.71 22.74
CA PHE A 165 9.28 8.76 23.56
C PHE A 165 10.15 8.15 24.65
N SER A 166 9.53 7.79 25.79
CA SER A 166 10.19 6.94 26.77
C SER A 166 10.52 5.56 26.19
N GLN A 167 11.48 4.85 26.78
CA GLN A 167 11.86 3.51 26.30
C GLN A 167 10.65 2.55 26.31
N GLU A 168 9.82 2.62 27.36
CA GLU A 168 8.63 1.77 27.49
C GLU A 168 7.66 2.01 26.33
N LYS A 169 7.46 3.30 25.98
CA LYS A 169 6.56 3.67 24.87
C LYS A 169 7.13 3.24 23.52
N ARG A 170 8.43 3.33 23.31
CA ARG A 170 9.09 2.80 22.12
C ARG A 170 8.97 1.28 22.03
N ASN A 171 9.21 0.58 23.14
CA ASN A 171 9.10 -0.87 23.19
C ASN A 171 7.67 -1.32 22.85
N ALA A 172 6.65 -0.68 23.42
CA ALA A 172 5.25 -0.95 23.09
C ALA A 172 4.94 -0.72 21.61
N PHE A 173 5.48 0.35 21.03
CA PHE A 173 5.36 0.62 19.60
C PHE A 173 5.99 -0.50 18.75
N PHE A 174 7.23 -0.93 19.05
CA PHE A 174 7.91 -1.97 18.27
C PHE A 174 7.26 -3.35 18.41
N ILE A 175 6.67 -3.67 19.56
CA ILE A 175 5.84 -4.87 19.75
C ILE A 175 4.68 -4.84 18.73
N LEU A 176 3.89 -3.78 18.75
CA LEU A 176 2.71 -3.67 17.91
C LEU A 176 3.08 -3.61 16.43
N PHE A 177 4.13 -2.87 16.08
CA PHE A 177 4.60 -2.76 14.71
C PHE A 177 5.07 -4.11 14.16
N GLY A 178 5.81 -4.90 14.96
CA GLY A 178 6.21 -6.25 14.59
C GLY A 178 5.01 -7.16 14.33
N GLN A 179 3.97 -7.10 15.18
CA GLN A 179 2.73 -7.84 14.98
C GLN A 179 2.03 -7.46 13.67
N LYS A 180 1.87 -6.17 13.39
CA LYS A 180 1.20 -5.67 12.19
C LYS A 180 1.93 -6.02 10.90
N MET A 181 3.26 -5.92 10.91
CA MET A 181 4.07 -6.38 9.78
C MET A 181 3.97 -7.89 9.56
N ALA A 182 3.88 -8.68 10.64
CA ALA A 182 3.69 -10.12 10.55
C ALA A 182 2.31 -10.49 9.98
N GLU A 183 1.24 -9.82 10.40
CA GLU A 183 -0.10 -10.00 9.86
C GLU A 183 -0.11 -9.79 8.33
N LEU A 184 0.47 -8.68 7.85
CA LEU A 184 0.60 -8.38 6.44
C LEU A 184 1.39 -9.46 5.68
N HIS A 185 2.53 -9.86 6.22
CA HIS A 185 3.41 -10.86 5.62
C HIS A 185 2.81 -12.28 5.66
N ASN A 186 1.93 -12.60 6.62
CA ASN A 186 1.18 -13.86 6.66
C ASN A 186 0.24 -14.00 5.45
N LEU A 187 -0.27 -12.90 4.95
CA LEU A 187 -1.03 -12.85 3.71
C LEU A 187 -0.15 -12.92 2.44
N GLY A 188 1.16 -12.97 2.60
CA GLY A 188 2.11 -12.97 1.49
C GLY A 188 2.34 -11.58 0.87
N ILE A 189 1.79 -10.53 1.48
CA ILE A 189 1.90 -9.15 1.02
C ILE A 189 3.10 -8.50 1.69
N TYR A 190 3.88 -7.74 0.93
CA TYR A 190 5.00 -6.95 1.43
C TYR A 190 5.02 -5.57 0.77
N THR A 191 5.62 -4.60 1.43
CA THR A 191 5.91 -3.28 0.88
C THR A 191 7.42 -3.07 0.82
N GLU A 192 7.91 -2.49 -0.27
CA GLU A 192 9.33 -2.18 -0.44
C GLU A 192 9.70 -0.83 0.18
N ASP A 193 8.72 0.08 0.34
CA ASP A 193 8.88 1.42 0.90
C ASP A 193 8.05 1.56 2.18
N THR A 194 8.40 0.81 3.22
CA THR A 194 7.66 0.77 4.49
C THR A 194 7.49 2.15 5.12
N ASP A 195 8.50 3.01 5.03
CA ASP A 195 8.49 4.37 5.59
C ASP A 195 7.48 5.31 4.91
N LYS A 196 7.13 5.05 3.66
CA LYS A 196 6.21 5.89 2.88
C LYS A 196 4.82 5.29 2.72
N ASN A 197 4.69 3.98 2.93
CA ASN A 197 3.50 3.23 2.59
C ASN A 197 2.70 2.80 3.83
N ILE A 198 3.03 3.39 4.96
CA ILE A 198 2.31 3.20 6.22
C ILE A 198 1.95 4.57 6.80
N SER A 199 0.73 4.73 7.26
CA SER A 199 0.34 5.79 8.17
C SER A 199 0.01 5.23 9.54
N ILE A 200 0.23 6.03 10.55
CA ILE A 200 0.01 5.70 11.95
C ILE A 200 -1.01 6.68 12.51
N ARG A 201 -2.02 6.14 13.16
CA ARG A 201 -3.00 6.91 13.92
C ARG A 201 -2.86 6.59 15.40
N PRO A 202 -2.49 7.55 16.23
CA PRO A 202 -2.56 7.38 17.68
C PRO A 202 -4.00 7.16 18.14
N ILE A 203 -4.24 6.16 18.99
CA ILE A 203 -5.54 5.88 19.61
C ILE A 203 -5.32 5.66 21.10
N GLY A 204 -5.48 6.72 21.91
CA GLY A 204 -5.10 6.66 23.33
C GLY A 204 -3.63 6.31 23.48
N ASP A 205 -3.35 5.21 24.20
CA ASP A 205 -1.98 4.72 24.44
C ASP A 205 -1.50 3.69 23.39
N THR A 206 -2.25 3.49 22.30
CA THR A 206 -1.92 2.53 21.24
C THR A 206 -1.91 3.19 19.87
N TYR A 207 -1.64 2.39 18.82
CA TYR A 207 -1.51 2.87 17.47
C TYR A 207 -2.28 1.98 16.51
N ASP A 208 -2.94 2.60 15.54
CA ASP A 208 -3.51 1.93 14.38
C ASP A 208 -2.62 2.17 13.16
N PHE A 209 -2.35 1.09 12.41
CA PHE A 209 -1.47 1.14 11.25
C PHE A 209 -2.29 0.94 9.99
N HIS A 210 -2.24 1.89 9.07
CA HIS A 210 -2.88 1.78 7.77
C HIS A 210 -1.83 1.60 6.68
N PHE A 211 -1.95 0.51 5.94
CA PHE A 211 -1.07 0.19 4.82
C PHE A 211 -1.66 0.72 3.52
N TYR A 212 -0.84 1.27 2.64
CA TYR A 212 -1.27 1.78 1.33
C TYR A 212 -0.10 1.78 0.34
N ASP A 213 -0.39 2.15 -0.92
CA ASP A 213 0.59 2.27 -2.00
C ASP A 213 1.37 0.99 -2.32
N PHE A 214 0.63 -0.04 -2.74
CA PHE A 214 1.17 -1.34 -3.14
C PHE A 214 1.60 -1.38 -4.62
N ASP A 215 2.07 -0.27 -5.16
CA ASP A 215 2.47 -0.15 -6.57
C ASP A 215 3.56 -1.16 -6.95
N ASN A 216 4.47 -1.44 -6.03
CA ASN A 216 5.60 -2.36 -6.20
C ASN A 216 5.30 -3.79 -5.76
N PHE A 217 4.10 -4.06 -5.24
CA PHE A 217 3.70 -5.41 -4.88
C PHE A 217 3.24 -6.20 -6.11
N TYR A 218 3.78 -7.39 -6.26
CA TYR A 218 3.42 -8.32 -7.34
C TYR A 218 2.85 -9.60 -6.73
N PRO A 219 1.55 -9.90 -6.88
CA PRO A 219 0.89 -11.05 -6.25
C PRO A 219 1.53 -12.40 -6.54
N TRP A 220 2.20 -12.53 -7.71
CA TRP A 220 2.92 -13.74 -8.11
C TRP A 220 4.34 -13.86 -7.54
N ARG A 221 4.84 -12.83 -6.87
CA ARG A 221 6.13 -12.88 -6.18
C ARG A 221 5.92 -13.34 -4.75
N CYS A 222 6.13 -14.63 -4.50
CA CYS A 222 6.00 -15.18 -3.15
C CYS A 222 6.96 -14.52 -2.16
N MET A 223 6.50 -14.40 -0.90
CA MET A 223 7.38 -14.11 0.23
C MET A 223 8.45 -15.22 0.34
N ASN A 224 9.70 -14.82 0.34
CA ASN A 224 10.85 -15.70 0.57
C ASN A 224 11.79 -15.05 1.59
N MET A 225 12.82 -15.77 2.01
CA MET A 225 13.78 -15.26 3.01
C MET A 225 14.34 -13.91 2.64
N LYS A 226 14.82 -13.72 1.40
CA LYS A 226 15.39 -12.45 0.94
C LYS A 226 14.42 -11.27 1.07
N ARG A 227 13.14 -11.46 0.69
CA ARG A 227 12.11 -10.43 0.82
C ARG A 227 11.73 -10.19 2.27
N THR A 228 11.67 -11.25 3.07
CA THR A 228 11.43 -11.14 4.51
C THR A 228 12.52 -10.29 5.17
N ILE A 229 13.79 -10.60 4.91
CA ILE A 229 14.93 -9.82 5.41
C ILE A 229 14.81 -8.36 4.97
N HIS A 230 14.61 -8.12 3.68
CA HIS A 230 14.50 -6.77 3.14
C HIS A 230 13.37 -5.98 3.80
N ALA A 231 12.17 -6.55 3.92
CA ALA A 231 11.02 -5.89 4.52
C ALA A 231 11.22 -5.61 6.02
N VAL A 232 11.81 -6.55 6.77
CA VAL A 232 12.13 -6.37 8.19
C VAL A 232 13.18 -5.28 8.37
N LEU A 233 14.26 -5.30 7.60
CA LEU A 233 15.30 -4.27 7.67
C LEU A 233 14.76 -2.88 7.30
N HIS A 234 13.90 -2.79 6.27
CA HIS A 234 13.25 -1.53 5.91
C HIS A 234 12.27 -1.02 6.99
N SER A 235 11.68 -1.93 7.75
CA SER A 235 10.81 -1.57 8.88
C SER A 235 11.60 -1.02 10.07
N LEU A 236 12.81 -1.50 10.28
CA LEU A 236 13.66 -1.14 11.43
C LEU A 236 14.61 0.04 11.11
N PHE A 237 15.11 0.10 9.87
CA PHE A 237 16.15 1.06 9.48
C PHE A 237 15.69 1.85 8.26
N CYS A 238 15.32 3.09 8.44
CA CYS A 238 15.00 3.99 7.36
C CYS A 238 15.62 5.39 7.59
N ARG A 239 15.37 6.32 6.69
CA ARG A 239 16.04 7.63 6.66
C ARG A 239 15.95 8.44 7.95
N HIS A 240 14.93 8.24 8.76
CA HIS A 240 14.60 9.09 9.90
C HIS A 240 14.78 8.42 11.25
N TYR A 241 14.93 7.09 11.28
CA TYR A 241 15.09 6.35 12.52
C TYR A 241 15.80 5.02 12.27
N ASP A 242 16.86 4.80 13.00
CA ASP A 242 17.54 3.50 13.09
C ASP A 242 17.23 2.88 14.45
N ALA A 243 16.46 1.78 14.44
CA ALA A 243 16.12 1.07 15.66
C ALA A 243 17.39 0.55 16.35
N SER A 244 17.44 0.66 17.67
CA SER A 244 18.51 0.04 18.47
C SER A 244 18.44 -1.48 18.37
N LEU A 245 19.48 -2.17 18.84
CA LEU A 245 19.47 -3.65 18.90
C LEU A 245 18.33 -4.16 19.77
N GLU A 246 18.11 -3.55 20.93
CA GLU A 246 17.01 -3.90 21.84
C GLU A 246 15.63 -3.74 21.18
N GLU A 247 15.36 -2.59 20.55
CA GLU A 247 14.11 -2.33 19.83
C GLU A 247 13.91 -3.31 18.67
N SER A 248 14.99 -3.64 17.97
CA SER A 248 14.98 -4.61 16.88
C SER A 248 14.69 -6.03 17.37
N GLU A 249 15.22 -6.43 18.50
CA GLU A 249 14.94 -7.74 19.11
C GLU A 249 13.48 -7.82 19.59
N ILE A 250 12.95 -6.76 20.19
CA ILE A 250 11.54 -6.65 20.61
C ILE A 250 10.60 -6.77 19.38
N PHE A 251 10.87 -6.01 18.33
CA PHE A 251 10.13 -6.11 17.07
C PHE A 251 10.18 -7.53 16.51
N LEU A 252 11.38 -8.12 16.45
CA LEU A 252 11.60 -9.43 15.86
C LEU A 252 10.87 -10.54 16.63
N GLU A 253 10.88 -10.50 17.94
CA GLU A 253 10.17 -11.47 18.79
C GLU A 253 8.66 -11.43 18.54
N SER A 254 8.08 -10.24 18.55
CA SER A 254 6.66 -10.03 18.24
C SER A 254 6.31 -10.49 16.82
N TYR A 255 7.15 -10.13 15.85
CA TYR A 255 6.99 -10.50 14.45
C TYR A 255 7.00 -12.02 14.26
N LEU A 256 8.00 -12.71 14.83
CA LEU A 256 8.15 -14.17 14.69
C LEU A 256 7.05 -14.94 15.42
N THR A 257 6.57 -14.43 16.55
CA THR A 257 5.45 -15.01 17.28
C THR A 257 4.19 -15.05 16.41
N VAL A 258 3.83 -13.94 15.79
CA VAL A 258 2.65 -13.86 14.91
C VAL A 258 2.87 -14.63 13.60
N ARG A 259 4.08 -14.62 13.07
CA ARG A 259 4.46 -15.39 11.86
C ARG A 259 4.48 -16.91 12.10
N GLN A 260 4.60 -17.37 13.34
CA GLN A 260 4.84 -18.76 13.71
C GLN A 260 6.06 -19.36 12.97
N ARG A 261 7.12 -18.55 12.82
CA ARG A 261 8.33 -18.88 12.07
C ARG A 261 9.59 -18.62 12.90
N PRO A 262 9.79 -19.35 14.03
CA PRO A 262 10.98 -19.19 14.86
C PRO A 262 12.29 -19.55 14.13
N ASP A 263 12.19 -20.35 13.08
CA ASP A 263 13.30 -20.74 12.19
C ASP A 263 13.97 -19.55 11.48
N LEU A 264 13.28 -18.42 11.36
CA LEU A 264 13.82 -17.21 10.74
C LEU A 264 14.68 -16.36 11.70
N LYS A 265 14.66 -16.65 13.02
CA LYS A 265 15.24 -15.77 14.06
C LYS A 265 16.72 -15.52 13.86
N GLU A 266 17.51 -16.57 13.70
CA GLU A 266 18.96 -16.47 13.62
C GLU A 266 19.41 -15.65 12.40
N GLU A 267 18.83 -15.91 11.22
CA GLU A 267 19.19 -15.20 10.00
C GLU A 267 18.78 -13.72 10.07
N LEU A 268 17.56 -13.43 10.53
CA LEU A 268 17.08 -12.06 10.67
C LEU A 268 17.92 -11.28 11.69
N LEU A 269 18.24 -11.87 12.84
CA LEU A 269 19.05 -11.22 13.86
C LEU A 269 20.47 -10.96 13.39
N LYS A 270 21.05 -11.89 12.62
CA LYS A 270 22.36 -11.71 11.99
C LYS A 270 22.36 -10.50 11.04
N GLU A 271 21.38 -10.39 10.17
CA GLU A 271 21.27 -9.27 9.23
C GLU A 271 21.03 -7.93 9.94
N ILE A 272 20.21 -7.92 11.00
CA ILE A 272 19.99 -6.75 11.86
C ILE A 272 21.32 -6.30 12.49
N LYS A 273 22.07 -7.21 13.10
CA LYS A 273 23.38 -6.89 13.71
C LYS A 273 24.39 -6.36 12.70
N GLN A 274 24.42 -6.94 11.50
CA GLN A 274 25.28 -6.45 10.41
C GLN A 274 24.89 -5.05 9.99
N ARG A 275 23.58 -4.76 9.89
CA ARG A 275 23.06 -3.45 9.54
C ARG A 275 23.45 -2.39 10.58
N ILE A 276 23.29 -2.70 11.87
CA ILE A 276 23.70 -1.80 12.97
C ILE A 276 25.21 -1.56 12.91
N ALA A 277 26.03 -2.61 12.76
CA ALA A 277 27.48 -2.50 12.68
C ALA A 277 27.97 -1.67 11.47
N SER A 278 27.20 -1.66 10.37
CA SER A 278 27.52 -0.85 9.17
C SER A 278 27.05 0.61 9.27
N GLY A 279 26.53 1.06 10.41
CA GLY A 279 26.08 2.43 10.65
C GLY A 279 24.64 2.71 10.23
N GLY A 280 23.75 1.70 10.28
CA GLY A 280 22.32 1.87 10.07
C GLY A 280 21.92 2.13 8.61
N SER A 281 21.09 3.13 8.37
CA SER A 281 20.69 3.48 7.01
C SER A 281 21.86 4.07 6.22
N LYS A 282 22.25 3.42 5.14
CA LYS A 282 23.12 4.09 4.15
C LYS A 282 22.37 5.30 3.63
N LYS A 283 22.92 6.49 3.92
CA LYS A 283 22.44 7.76 3.36
C LYS A 283 22.39 7.74 1.84
#